data_a08632b4d4d33707c680c13b507e64a1
#
_entry.id   a08632b4d4d33707c680c13b507e64a1
#
_cell.length_a   1.000
_cell.length_b   1.000
_cell.length_c   1.000
_cell.angle_alpha   90.00
_cell.angle_beta   90.00
_cell.angle_gamma   90.00
#
_symmetry.space_group_name_H-M   'P 1'
#
loop_
_entity.id
_entity.type
_entity.pdbx_description
1 polymer ?
#
loop_
_entity_poly.entity_id
_entity_poly.type
_entity_poly.pdbx_seq_one_letter_code
_entity_poly.pdbx_strand_id
1 'polypeptide(L)'
;VRPRVEDRLQRAVERLTLFRAVRMVAFVALSLAFIAAVLERLVDPAMGNFADALWWAIVTVTTVGYGDVIPTSSAGRIIAGFLMVAGVSAIPITTSLVVSVFVSRAQAQQRARDAEMREELMARLERIERSLIARTDT
;
A
#
# COMPACT_ATOMS: atom_id res chain seq x y z
N VAL A 1 -24.36 -10.86 -17.02
CA VAL A 1 -23.88 -11.78 -16.00
C VAL A 1 -23.81 -11.01 -14.68
N ARG A 2 -24.67 -11.37 -13.71
CA ARG A 2 -24.67 -10.72 -12.38
C ARG A 2 -23.42 -11.19 -11.64
N PRO A 3 -22.57 -10.31 -11.10
CA PRO A 3 -21.41 -10.72 -10.33
C PRO A 3 -21.88 -11.55 -9.13
N ARG A 4 -21.27 -12.74 -8.95
CA ARG A 4 -21.58 -13.61 -7.84
C ARG A 4 -21.40 -12.87 -6.51
N VAL A 5 -22.20 -13.20 -5.52
CA VAL A 5 -22.17 -12.57 -4.18
C VAL A 5 -20.75 -12.61 -3.61
N GLU A 6 -20.01 -13.67 -3.88
CA GLU A 6 -18.60 -13.86 -3.51
C GLU A 6 -17.66 -12.76 -4.06
N ASP A 7 -17.86 -12.34 -5.32
CA ASP A 7 -17.05 -11.27 -5.92
C ASP A 7 -17.31 -9.89 -5.27
N ARG A 8 -18.52 -9.70 -4.76
CA ARG A 8 -18.87 -8.46 -4.03
C ARG A 8 -18.26 -8.46 -2.64
N LEU A 9 -18.30 -9.61 -1.95
CA LEU A 9 -17.72 -9.76 -0.63
C LEU A 9 -16.20 -9.65 -0.68
N GLN A 10 -15.54 -10.30 -1.62
CA GLN A 10 -14.09 -10.19 -1.80
C GLN A 10 -13.66 -8.73 -2.06
N ARG A 11 -14.34 -8.03 -2.95
CA ARG A 11 -14.07 -6.61 -3.21
C ARG A 11 -14.31 -5.70 -2.00
N ALA A 12 -15.28 -6.03 -1.17
CA ALA A 12 -15.54 -5.28 0.06
C ALA A 12 -14.43 -5.53 1.11
N VAL A 13 -14.01 -6.78 1.29
CA VAL A 13 -12.92 -7.15 2.20
C VAL A 13 -11.60 -6.50 1.77
N GLU A 14 -11.25 -6.55 0.48
CA GLU A 14 -10.04 -5.92 -0.05
C GLU A 14 -10.02 -4.40 0.15
N ARG A 15 -11.15 -3.73 -0.09
CA ARG A 15 -11.27 -2.29 0.16
C ARG A 15 -11.07 -1.96 1.63
N LEU A 16 -11.68 -2.74 2.53
CA LEU A 16 -11.53 -2.54 3.98
C LEU A 16 -10.09 -2.75 4.43
N THR A 17 -9.39 -3.73 3.86
CA THR A 17 -7.99 -4.01 4.17
C THR A 17 -7.08 -2.87 3.69
N LEU A 18 -7.30 -2.35 2.47
CA LEU A 18 -6.55 -1.23 1.93
C LEU A 18 -6.74 0.04 2.76
N PHE A 19 -8.01 0.39 3.08
CA PHE A 19 -8.30 1.55 3.93
C PHE A 19 -7.68 1.44 5.33
N ARG A 20 -7.68 0.23 5.91
CA ARG A 20 -7.02 -0.02 7.20
C ARG A 20 -5.51 0.16 7.09
N ALA A 21 -4.88 -0.36 6.05
CA ALA A 21 -3.44 -0.25 5.85
C ALA A 21 -3.00 1.20 5.62
N VAL A 22 -3.67 1.95 4.74
CA VAL A 22 -3.38 3.37 4.50
C VAL A 22 -3.58 4.20 5.77
N ARG A 23 -4.67 3.95 6.50
CA ARG A 23 -4.93 4.64 7.78
C ARG A 23 -3.88 4.33 8.83
N MET A 24 -3.38 3.08 8.89
CA MET A 24 -2.33 2.67 9.79
C MET A 24 -1.00 3.38 9.45
N VAL A 25 -0.61 3.46 8.19
CA VAL A 25 0.58 4.19 7.75
C VAL A 25 0.45 5.69 8.08
N ALA A 26 -0.69 6.30 7.79
CA ALA A 26 -0.94 7.70 8.13
C ALA A 26 -0.88 7.93 9.65
N PHE A 27 -1.47 7.03 10.44
CA PHE A 27 -1.43 7.12 11.90
C PHE A 27 0.01 7.02 12.43
N VAL A 28 0.81 6.08 11.91
CA VAL A 28 2.22 5.94 12.31
C VAL A 28 3.01 7.20 11.93
N ALA A 29 2.85 7.72 10.71
CA ALA A 29 3.54 8.94 10.26
C ALA A 29 3.17 10.15 11.13
N LEU A 30 1.89 10.34 11.45
CA LEU A 30 1.43 11.43 12.32
C LEU A 30 1.93 11.27 13.76
N SER A 31 1.96 10.03 14.27
CA SER A 31 2.50 9.75 15.60
C SER A 31 3.99 10.06 15.67
N LEU A 32 4.77 9.69 14.65
CA LEU A 32 6.19 10.02 14.56
C LEU A 32 6.41 11.52 14.47
N ALA A 33 5.62 12.24 13.67
CA ALA A 33 5.68 13.69 13.58
C ALA A 33 5.36 14.36 14.94
N PHE A 34 4.35 13.86 15.65
CA PHE A 34 4.01 14.37 16.96
C PHE A 34 5.14 14.15 17.98
N ILE A 35 5.69 12.95 18.02
CA ILE A 35 6.82 12.61 18.91
C ILE A 35 8.03 13.49 18.57
N ALA A 36 8.37 13.63 17.29
CA ALA A 36 9.47 14.49 16.87
C ALA A 36 9.25 15.95 17.24
N ALA A 37 8.03 16.47 17.10
CA ALA A 37 7.68 17.84 17.50
C ALA A 37 7.86 18.07 19.02
N VAL A 38 7.45 17.09 19.84
CA VAL A 38 7.66 17.16 21.30
C VAL A 38 9.15 17.16 21.63
N LEU A 39 9.92 16.25 21.04
CA LEU A 39 11.35 16.13 21.28
C LEU A 39 12.09 17.39 20.83
N GLU A 40 11.81 17.90 19.63
CA GLU A 40 12.41 19.12 19.11
C GLU A 40 12.11 20.32 20.01
N ARG A 41 10.89 20.47 20.44
CA ARG A 41 10.52 21.57 21.34
C ARG A 41 11.29 21.52 22.68
N LEU A 42 11.69 20.33 23.13
CA LEU A 42 12.45 20.14 24.37
C LEU A 42 13.94 20.38 24.20
N VAL A 43 14.51 20.07 23.01
CA VAL A 43 15.98 20.09 22.81
C VAL A 43 16.46 21.25 21.96
N ASP A 44 15.59 21.92 21.20
CA ASP A 44 15.96 23.03 20.35
C ASP A 44 15.18 24.32 20.71
N PRO A 45 15.84 25.31 21.33
CA PRO A 45 15.23 26.59 21.65
C PRO A 45 14.72 27.38 20.41
N ALA A 46 15.28 27.11 19.22
CA ALA A 46 14.85 27.77 17.97
C ALA A 46 13.44 27.37 17.52
N MET A 47 12.87 26.30 18.06
CA MET A 47 11.52 25.85 17.75
C MET A 47 10.40 26.74 18.34
N GLY A 48 10.71 27.91 18.88
CA GLY A 48 9.77 28.92 19.36
C GLY A 48 8.66 28.37 20.26
N ASN A 49 7.60 27.82 19.67
CA ASN A 49 6.48 27.20 20.34
C ASN A 49 6.18 25.80 19.80
N PHE A 50 5.27 25.07 20.46
CA PHE A 50 4.91 23.71 20.03
C PHE A 50 4.22 23.67 18.67
N ALA A 51 3.50 24.72 18.29
CA ALA A 51 2.87 24.76 16.97
C ALA A 51 3.89 24.85 15.85
N ASP A 52 4.97 25.59 16.03
CA ASP A 52 6.08 25.68 15.05
C ASP A 52 6.81 24.34 14.93
N ALA A 53 7.08 23.66 16.06
CA ALA A 53 7.70 22.35 16.07
C ALA A 53 6.80 21.30 15.38
N LEU A 54 5.48 21.33 15.62
CA LEU A 54 4.52 20.45 14.99
C LEU A 54 4.41 20.73 13.48
N TRP A 55 4.35 22.00 13.10
CA TRP A 55 4.38 22.42 11.70
C TRP A 55 5.62 21.88 11.00
N TRP A 56 6.80 22.12 11.56
CA TRP A 56 8.05 21.61 11.05
C TRP A 56 8.04 20.09 10.88
N ALA A 57 7.56 19.35 11.89
CA ALA A 57 7.51 17.88 11.84
C ALA A 57 6.57 17.36 10.75
N ILE A 58 5.41 18.00 10.55
CA ILE A 58 4.46 17.66 9.49
C ILE A 58 5.08 17.90 8.12
N VAL A 59 5.65 19.07 7.86
CA VAL A 59 6.24 19.39 6.56
C VAL A 59 7.48 18.55 6.26
N THR A 60 8.18 18.09 7.30
CA THR A 60 9.34 17.21 7.18
C THR A 60 8.93 15.77 6.88
N VAL A 61 7.99 15.19 7.65
CA VAL A 61 7.54 13.81 7.43
C VAL A 61 6.80 13.63 6.10
N THR A 62 6.15 14.70 5.61
CA THR A 62 5.52 14.73 4.29
C THR A 62 6.50 15.02 3.16
N THR A 63 7.77 15.23 3.47
CA THR A 63 8.85 15.58 2.50
C THR A 63 8.65 16.89 1.76
N VAL A 64 7.77 17.78 2.22
CA VAL A 64 7.55 19.11 1.62
C VAL A 64 8.69 20.06 1.95
N GLY A 65 9.06 20.17 3.24
CA GLY A 65 10.26 20.90 3.71
C GLY A 65 10.32 22.36 3.28
N TYR A 66 9.38 23.21 3.69
CA TYR A 66 9.38 24.64 3.35
C TYR A 66 10.66 25.38 3.83
N GLY A 67 11.30 24.90 4.91
CA GLY A 67 12.53 25.51 5.43
C GLY A 67 12.32 26.81 6.20
N ASP A 68 11.10 27.14 6.51
CA ASP A 68 10.68 28.30 7.31
C ASP A 68 10.98 28.12 8.81
N VAL A 69 10.87 26.89 9.30
CA VAL A 69 11.26 26.46 10.64
C VAL A 69 12.23 25.29 10.49
N ILE A 70 13.42 25.39 11.09
CA ILE A 70 14.46 24.35 11.00
C ILE A 70 15.16 24.15 12.35
N PRO A 71 15.55 22.91 12.70
CA PRO A 71 16.39 22.65 13.87
C PRO A 71 17.77 23.29 13.75
N THR A 72 18.20 23.98 14.79
CA THR A 72 19.53 24.64 14.84
C THR A 72 20.50 23.87 15.71
N SER A 73 20.01 23.17 16.74
CA SER A 73 20.82 22.40 17.65
C SER A 73 21.31 21.10 17.03
N SER A 74 22.45 20.59 17.49
CA SER A 74 22.97 19.28 17.05
C SER A 74 22.02 18.13 17.39
N ALA A 75 21.39 18.18 18.56
CA ALA A 75 20.41 17.17 18.99
C ALA A 75 19.15 17.22 18.11
N GLY A 76 18.62 18.41 17.80
CA GLY A 76 17.49 18.60 16.91
C GLY A 76 17.78 18.08 15.50
N ARG A 77 18.97 18.33 14.96
CA ARG A 77 19.39 17.77 13.65
C ARG A 77 19.42 16.25 13.61
N ILE A 78 19.75 15.60 14.72
CA ILE A 78 19.69 14.13 14.81
C ILE A 78 18.24 13.66 14.76
N ILE A 79 17.36 14.28 15.54
CA ILE A 79 15.91 13.98 15.54
C ILE A 79 15.32 14.20 14.13
N ALA A 80 15.69 15.32 13.50
CA ALA A 80 15.30 15.62 12.12
C ALA A 80 15.72 14.53 11.14
N GLY A 81 16.95 14.04 11.26
CA GLY A 81 17.48 12.96 10.42
C GLY A 81 16.63 11.67 10.53
N PHE A 82 16.28 11.26 11.75
CA PHE A 82 15.39 10.12 11.94
C PHE A 82 14.00 10.33 11.34
N LEU A 83 13.42 11.52 11.55
CA LEU A 83 12.10 11.84 11.00
C LEU A 83 12.11 11.85 9.46
N MET A 84 13.17 12.38 8.85
CA MET A 84 13.34 12.37 7.38
C MET A 84 13.42 10.97 6.82
N VAL A 85 14.22 10.09 7.42
CA VAL A 85 14.33 8.69 7.00
C VAL A 85 12.98 7.98 7.12
N ALA A 86 12.26 8.20 8.22
CA ALA A 86 10.92 7.64 8.41
C ALA A 86 9.92 8.16 7.36
N GLY A 87 9.93 9.46 7.06
CA GLY A 87 9.07 10.08 6.06
C GLY A 87 9.31 9.52 4.65
N VAL A 88 10.55 9.47 4.22
CA VAL A 88 10.93 8.91 2.91
C VAL A 88 10.54 7.43 2.80
N SER A 89 10.68 6.66 3.87
CA SER A 89 10.32 5.24 3.90
C SER A 89 8.80 4.99 3.81
N ALA A 90 7.98 5.93 4.24
CA ALA A 90 6.52 5.79 4.20
C ALA A 90 5.96 5.79 2.76
N ILE A 91 6.61 6.48 1.81
CA ILE A 91 6.17 6.59 0.41
C ILE A 91 6.16 5.22 -0.30
N PRO A 92 7.27 4.47 -0.37
CA PRO A 92 7.29 3.17 -1.04
C PRO A 92 6.39 2.14 -0.33
N ILE A 93 6.24 2.21 0.98
CA ILE A 93 5.33 1.32 1.72
C ILE A 93 3.89 1.58 1.27
N THR A 94 3.45 2.84 1.22
CA THR A 94 2.11 3.19 0.78
C THR A 94 1.87 2.81 -0.68
N THR A 95 2.82 3.07 -1.56
CA THR A 95 2.74 2.73 -2.98
C THR A 95 2.64 1.22 -3.20
N SER A 96 3.46 0.41 -2.51
CA SER A 96 3.42 -1.05 -2.64
C SER A 96 2.09 -1.64 -2.14
N LEU A 97 1.47 -1.07 -1.10
CA LEU A 97 0.14 -1.48 -0.65
C LEU A 97 -0.93 -1.22 -1.71
N VAL A 98 -0.89 -0.07 -2.37
CA VAL A 98 -1.82 0.25 -3.47
C VAL A 98 -1.58 -0.68 -4.66
N VAL A 99 -0.33 -0.83 -5.11
CA VAL A 99 0.04 -1.69 -6.24
C VAL A 99 -0.33 -3.15 -5.99
N SER A 100 -0.13 -3.67 -4.77
CA SER A 100 -0.46 -5.06 -4.43
C SER A 100 -1.93 -5.40 -4.66
N VAL A 101 -2.85 -4.45 -4.40
CA VAL A 101 -4.29 -4.63 -4.66
C VAL A 101 -4.59 -4.70 -6.16
N PHE A 102 -3.92 -3.89 -6.98
CA PHE A 102 -4.10 -3.95 -8.44
C PHE A 102 -3.54 -5.24 -9.03
N VAL A 103 -2.35 -5.65 -8.58
CA VAL A 103 -1.70 -6.89 -9.03
C VAL A 103 -2.52 -8.11 -8.66
N SER A 104 -3.03 -8.19 -7.44
CA SER A 104 -3.86 -9.32 -7.01
C SER A 104 -5.15 -9.44 -7.83
N ARG A 105 -5.78 -8.32 -8.20
CA ARG A 105 -6.94 -8.32 -9.09
C ARG A 105 -6.62 -8.79 -10.50
N ALA A 106 -5.52 -8.30 -11.08
CA ALA A 106 -5.09 -8.71 -12.41
C ALA A 106 -4.79 -10.22 -12.43
N GLN A 107 -4.12 -10.74 -11.42
CA GLN A 107 -3.84 -12.17 -11.28
C GLN A 107 -5.11 -13.01 -11.09
N ALA A 108 -6.08 -12.54 -10.31
CA ALA A 108 -7.35 -13.24 -10.14
C ALA A 108 -8.13 -13.36 -11.47
N GLN A 109 -8.16 -12.29 -12.27
CA GLN A 109 -8.78 -12.31 -13.58
C GLN A 109 -8.05 -13.23 -14.56
N GLN A 110 -6.72 -13.26 -14.51
CA GLN A 110 -5.92 -14.12 -15.36
C GLN A 110 -6.13 -15.60 -15.00
N ARG A 111 -6.14 -15.94 -13.72
CA ARG A 111 -6.43 -17.31 -13.26
C ARG A 111 -7.83 -17.79 -13.67
N ALA A 112 -8.83 -16.91 -13.64
CA ALA A 112 -10.18 -17.25 -14.10
C ALA A 112 -10.21 -17.56 -15.60
N ARG A 113 -9.54 -16.74 -16.44
CA ARG A 113 -9.41 -16.99 -17.87
C ARG A 113 -8.64 -18.26 -18.18
N ASP A 114 -7.56 -18.52 -17.45
CA ASP A 114 -6.76 -19.73 -17.61
C ASP A 114 -7.56 -20.98 -17.24
N ALA A 115 -8.42 -20.91 -16.23
CA ALA A 115 -9.32 -22.01 -15.86
C ALA A 115 -10.36 -22.29 -16.95
N GLU A 116 -11.02 -21.25 -17.48
CA GLU A 116 -11.98 -21.38 -18.59
C GLU A 116 -11.31 -21.98 -19.85
N MET A 117 -10.12 -21.52 -20.18
CA MET A 117 -9.34 -22.04 -21.32
C MET A 117 -8.98 -23.51 -21.12
N ARG A 118 -8.58 -23.90 -19.91
CA ARG A 118 -8.26 -25.31 -19.60
C ARG A 118 -9.49 -26.21 -19.71
N GLU A 119 -10.64 -25.78 -19.21
CA GLU A 119 -11.90 -26.54 -19.33
C GLU A 119 -12.29 -26.73 -20.80
N GLU A 120 -12.15 -25.67 -21.63
CA GLU A 120 -12.44 -25.77 -23.07
C GLU A 120 -11.47 -26.73 -23.78
N LEU A 121 -10.17 -26.66 -23.45
CA LEU A 121 -9.17 -27.57 -24.03
C LEU A 121 -9.42 -29.02 -23.64
N MET A 122 -9.75 -29.29 -22.38
CA MET A 122 -10.08 -30.64 -21.92
C MET A 122 -11.31 -31.18 -22.62
N ALA A 123 -12.36 -30.38 -22.76
CA ALA A 123 -13.57 -30.75 -23.48
C ALA A 123 -13.32 -31.02 -24.99
N ARG A 124 -12.36 -30.32 -25.60
CA ARG A 124 -11.93 -30.60 -26.99
C ARG A 124 -11.14 -31.90 -27.10
N LEU A 125 -10.23 -32.16 -26.17
CA LEU A 125 -9.46 -33.39 -26.12
C LEU A 125 -10.36 -34.61 -25.94
N GLU A 126 -11.31 -34.58 -25.03
CA GLU A 126 -12.29 -35.66 -24.87
C GLU A 126 -13.13 -35.90 -26.13
N ARG A 127 -13.50 -34.87 -26.87
CA ARG A 127 -14.22 -35.03 -28.14
C ARG A 127 -13.37 -35.71 -29.21
N ILE A 128 -12.10 -35.33 -29.30
CA ILE A 128 -11.15 -35.94 -30.26
C ILE A 128 -10.92 -37.40 -29.90
N GLU A 129 -10.69 -37.70 -28.63
CA GLU A 129 -10.47 -39.05 -28.13
C GLU A 129 -11.66 -39.95 -28.46
N ARG A 130 -12.89 -39.51 -28.15
CA ARG A 130 -14.13 -40.28 -28.50
C ARG A 130 -14.26 -40.50 -30.02
N SER A 131 -13.89 -39.51 -30.82
CA SER A 131 -13.94 -39.62 -32.28
C SER A 131 -12.92 -40.60 -32.86
N LEU A 132 -11.76 -40.72 -32.20
CA LEU A 132 -10.72 -41.68 -32.58
C LEU A 132 -11.12 -43.14 -32.23
N ILE A 133 -11.64 -43.32 -31.02
CA ILE A 133 -12.14 -44.63 -30.56
C ILE A 133 -13.26 -45.13 -31.50
N ALA A 134 -14.22 -44.27 -31.82
CA ALA A 134 -15.31 -44.64 -32.75
C ALA A 134 -14.82 -44.98 -34.18
N ARG A 135 -13.64 -44.53 -34.59
CA ARG A 135 -13.03 -44.89 -35.90
C ARG A 135 -12.24 -46.18 -35.86
N THR A 136 -11.73 -46.61 -34.73
CA THR A 136 -10.98 -47.85 -34.56
C THR A 136 -11.91 -49.10 -34.43
N ASP A 137 -13.17 -48.89 -34.07
CA ASP A 137 -14.15 -49.96 -33.91
C ASP A 137 -14.98 -50.25 -35.18
N THR A 138 -14.61 -49.65 -36.34
CA THR A 138 -15.24 -49.87 -37.66
C THR A 138 -14.24 -50.51 -38.65
#